data_d5f00d4acfb9748f0a1fedeb3b73797d
#
_entry.id   d5f00d4acfb9748f0a1fedeb3b73797d
#
_cell.length_a   1.000
_cell.length_b   1.000
_cell.length_c   1.000
_cell.angle_alpha   90.00
_cell.angle_beta   90.00
_cell.angle_gamma   90.00
#
_symmetry.space_group_name_H-M   'P 1'
#
loop_
_entity.id
_entity.type
_entity.pdbx_description
1 polymer ?
#
loop_
_entity_poly.entity_id
_entity_poly.type
_entity_poly.pdbx_seq_one_letter_code
_entity_poly.pdbx_strand_id
1 'polypeptide(L)'
;MKKIITLILLTLNINSHAITPNEMFIVIGAVKYYNENCGGLTHQGMRKMNKSLKHFDMDKTPIRILERNSMAVSGYQTAQKFGCNGTKSEAQKAGYGQYIN
;
A
#
# COMPACT_ATOMS: atom_id res chain seq x y z
N MET A 1 1.22 -15.10 9.33
CA MET A 1 0.69 -14.32 8.21
C MET A 1 0.37 -12.92 8.56
N LYS A 2 -0.44 -12.69 9.61
CA LYS A 2 -0.70 -11.32 10.04
C LYS A 2 0.57 -10.58 10.40
N LYS A 3 1.53 -11.28 11.01
CA LYS A 3 2.79 -10.67 11.41
C LYS A 3 3.63 -10.20 10.25
N ILE A 4 3.55 -10.88 9.12
CA ILE A 4 4.34 -10.52 7.95
C ILE A 4 3.89 -9.18 7.41
N ILE A 5 2.59 -8.99 7.28
CA ILE A 5 2.04 -7.75 6.77
C ILE A 5 2.29 -6.60 7.74
N THR A 6 2.11 -6.86 9.03
CA THR A 6 2.39 -5.86 10.04
C THR A 6 3.84 -5.43 9.97
N LEU A 7 4.74 -6.40 9.80
CA LEU A 7 6.16 -6.11 9.66
C LEU A 7 6.46 -5.26 8.44
N ILE A 8 5.81 -5.54 7.32
CA ILE A 8 6.03 -4.76 6.12
C ILE A 8 5.58 -3.32 6.32
N LEU A 9 4.40 -3.12 6.91
CA LEU A 9 3.90 -1.78 7.19
C LEU A 9 4.80 -1.06 8.18
N LEU A 10 5.27 -1.75 9.20
CA LEU A 10 6.19 -1.17 10.17
C LEU A 10 7.53 -0.82 9.53
N THR A 11 7.99 -1.66 8.63
CA THR A 11 9.21 -1.40 7.90
C THR A 11 9.08 -0.13 7.07
N LEU A 12 7.95 0.05 6.40
CA LEU A 12 7.69 1.27 5.65
C LEU A 12 7.69 2.50 6.52
N ASN A 13 7.26 2.36 7.76
CA ASN A 13 7.23 3.46 8.70
C ASN A 13 8.59 3.73 9.35
N ILE A 14 9.25 2.68 9.79
CA ILE A 14 10.47 2.79 10.57
C ILE A 14 11.59 3.32 9.76
N ASN A 15 11.71 2.85 8.59
CA ASN A 15 12.82 3.21 7.86
C ASN A 15 12.58 4.33 7.03
N SER A 16 13.22 5.28 7.22
CA SER A 16 13.48 6.20 6.24
C SER A 16 14.18 5.59 5.08
N HIS A 17 14.46 4.31 5.08
CA HIS A 17 15.05 3.68 3.93
C HIS A 17 14.04 3.47 2.86
N ALA A 18 14.49 3.38 1.64
CA ALA A 18 13.65 3.04 0.51
C ALA A 18 13.09 1.64 0.69
N ILE A 19 11.82 1.46 0.38
CA ILE A 19 11.22 0.14 0.36
C ILE A 19 11.67 -0.58 -0.90
N THR A 20 11.54 -1.90 -0.92
CA THR A 20 11.89 -2.70 -2.08
C THR A 20 10.76 -2.65 -3.12
N PRO A 21 11.04 -3.01 -4.39
CA PRO A 21 9.96 -3.11 -5.38
C PRO A 21 8.86 -4.09 -4.98
N ASN A 22 9.21 -5.20 -4.35
CA ASN A 22 8.19 -6.15 -3.89
C ASN A 22 7.28 -5.53 -2.85
N GLU A 23 7.84 -4.77 -1.92
CA GLU A 23 7.04 -4.05 -0.92
C GLU A 23 6.14 -3.01 -1.59
N MET A 24 6.63 -2.36 -2.62
CA MET A 24 5.80 -1.41 -3.37
C MET A 24 4.61 -2.12 -4.01
N PHE A 25 4.81 -3.32 -4.57
CA PHE A 25 3.69 -4.08 -5.12
C PHE A 25 2.67 -4.44 -4.04
N ILE A 26 3.13 -4.80 -2.85
CA ILE A 26 2.21 -5.09 -1.74
C ILE A 26 1.38 -3.86 -1.40
N VAL A 27 2.01 -2.70 -1.37
CA VAL A 27 1.31 -1.44 -1.13
C VAL A 27 0.28 -1.18 -2.23
N ILE A 28 0.64 -1.41 -3.48
CA ILE A 28 -0.28 -1.25 -4.61
C ILE A 28 -1.53 -2.10 -4.41
N GLY A 29 -1.36 -3.34 -4.00
CA GLY A 29 -2.49 -4.24 -3.76
C GLY A 29 -3.36 -3.78 -2.60
N ALA A 30 -2.75 -3.38 -1.51
CA ALA A 30 -3.49 -2.89 -0.34
C ALA A 30 -4.25 -1.61 -0.67
N VAL A 31 -3.65 -0.73 -1.44
CA VAL A 31 -4.30 0.52 -1.87
C VAL A 31 -5.49 0.21 -2.78
N LYS A 32 -5.33 -0.77 -3.67
CA LYS A 32 -6.43 -1.19 -4.53
C LYS A 32 -7.64 -1.62 -3.68
N TYR A 33 -7.41 -2.46 -2.68
CA TYR A 33 -8.48 -2.90 -1.79
C TYR A 33 -9.14 -1.70 -1.11
N TYR A 34 -8.32 -0.80 -0.58
CA TYR A 34 -8.82 0.33 0.18
C TYR A 34 -9.63 1.29 -0.69
N ASN A 35 -9.18 1.50 -1.92
CA ASN A 35 -9.91 2.35 -2.87
C ASN A 35 -11.24 1.73 -3.28
N GLU A 36 -11.29 0.41 -3.43
CA GLU A 36 -12.51 -0.27 -3.88
C GLU A 36 -13.56 -0.42 -2.78
N ASN A 37 -13.13 -0.56 -1.54
CA ASN A 37 -14.03 -0.99 -0.47
C ASN A 37 -14.11 -0.04 0.71
N CYS A 38 -13.22 0.93 0.78
CA CYS A 38 -13.08 1.78 1.96
C CYS A 38 -13.11 3.25 1.56
N GLY A 39 -12.34 4.07 2.24
CA GLY A 39 -12.36 5.51 1.97
C GLY A 39 -11.43 5.99 0.87
N GLY A 40 -10.51 5.15 0.44
CA GLY A 40 -9.57 5.52 -0.58
C GLY A 40 -8.45 6.43 -0.09
N LEU A 41 -7.65 6.91 -1.04
CA LEU A 41 -6.54 7.81 -0.73
C LEU A 41 -7.00 9.25 -0.69
N THR A 42 -6.36 10.04 0.17
CA THR A 42 -6.50 11.49 0.12
C THR A 42 -5.71 12.03 -1.08
N HIS A 43 -5.86 13.32 -1.40
CA HIS A 43 -5.04 13.94 -2.43
C HIS A 43 -3.55 13.81 -2.12
N GLN A 44 -3.21 13.96 -0.86
CA GLN A 44 -1.85 13.81 -0.38
C GLN A 44 -1.38 12.36 -0.59
N GLY A 45 -2.27 11.41 -0.31
CA GLY A 45 -1.98 9.99 -0.55
C GLY A 45 -1.76 9.68 -2.01
N MET A 46 -2.57 10.27 -2.90
CA MET A 46 -2.40 10.08 -4.33
C MET A 46 -1.06 10.61 -4.82
N ARG A 47 -0.67 11.78 -4.34
CA ARG A 47 0.62 12.36 -4.71
C ARG A 47 1.77 11.48 -4.22
N LYS A 48 1.65 10.98 -2.99
CA LYS A 48 2.67 10.08 -2.43
C LYS A 48 2.78 8.80 -3.23
N MET A 49 1.64 8.22 -3.60
CA MET A 49 1.60 7.01 -4.40
C MET A 49 2.25 7.23 -5.76
N ASN A 50 1.90 8.32 -6.44
CA ASN A 50 2.46 8.63 -7.75
C ASN A 50 3.97 8.82 -7.68
N LYS A 51 4.43 9.50 -6.63
CA LYS A 51 5.86 9.72 -6.43
C LYS A 51 6.59 8.40 -6.21
N SER A 52 5.98 7.51 -5.45
CA SER A 52 6.57 6.19 -5.18
C SER A 52 6.61 5.34 -6.44
N LEU A 53 5.55 5.35 -7.23
CA LEU A 53 5.52 4.63 -8.49
C LEU A 53 6.64 5.12 -9.42
N LYS A 54 6.83 6.42 -9.49
CA LYS A 54 7.87 7.01 -10.31
C LYS A 54 9.26 6.61 -9.81
N HIS A 55 9.42 6.58 -8.51
CA HIS A 55 10.70 6.18 -7.91
C HIS A 55 11.12 4.78 -8.32
N PHE A 56 10.14 3.87 -8.48
CA PHE A 56 10.40 2.49 -8.88
C PHE A 56 10.26 2.27 -10.37
N ASP A 57 10.12 3.35 -11.14
CA ASP A 57 9.97 3.26 -12.60
C ASP A 57 8.72 2.46 -12.98
N MET A 58 7.69 2.53 -12.16
CA MET A 58 6.42 1.84 -12.36
C MET A 58 5.33 2.74 -12.92
N ASP A 59 5.62 4.03 -13.02
CA ASP A 59 4.63 5.02 -13.45
C ASP A 59 4.26 4.91 -14.93
N LYS A 60 5.09 4.22 -15.72
CA LYS A 60 4.84 4.04 -17.15
C LYS A 60 3.99 2.82 -17.45
N THR A 61 3.77 1.97 -16.46
CA THR A 61 2.95 0.78 -16.62
C THR A 61 1.54 1.07 -16.10
N PRO A 62 0.49 0.71 -16.85
CA PRO A 62 -0.87 0.92 -16.36
C PRO A 62 -1.07 0.25 -15.00
N ILE A 63 -1.76 0.96 -14.10
CA ILE A 63 -1.92 0.49 -12.73
C ILE A 63 -2.56 -0.89 -12.65
N ARG A 64 -3.53 -1.17 -13.51
CA ARG A 64 -4.21 -2.46 -13.47
C ARG A 64 -3.28 -3.62 -13.84
N ILE A 65 -2.21 -3.35 -14.57
CA ILE A 65 -1.21 -4.39 -14.86
C ILE A 65 -0.34 -4.60 -13.63
N LEU A 66 0.06 -3.52 -12.98
CA LEU A 66 0.81 -3.61 -11.72
C LEU A 66 0.02 -4.38 -10.67
N GLU A 67 -1.29 -4.18 -10.63
CA GLU A 67 -2.17 -4.83 -9.66
C GLU A 67 -2.29 -6.34 -9.87
N ARG A 68 -1.88 -6.84 -11.02
CA ARG A 68 -1.89 -8.28 -11.31
C ARG A 68 -0.64 -8.99 -10.82
N ASN A 69 0.38 -8.26 -10.44
CA ASN A 69 1.59 -8.85 -9.89
C ASN A 69 1.23 -9.66 -8.66
N SER A 70 1.89 -10.82 -8.48
CA SER A 70 1.57 -11.73 -7.38
C SER A 70 1.72 -11.08 -6.01
N MET A 71 2.69 -10.19 -5.84
CA MET A 71 2.86 -9.48 -4.58
C MET A 71 1.75 -8.47 -4.36
N ALA A 72 1.27 -7.83 -5.43
CA ALA A 72 0.13 -6.93 -5.33
C ALA A 72 -1.14 -7.69 -4.95
N VAL A 73 -1.35 -8.85 -5.55
CA VAL A 73 -2.48 -9.71 -5.18
C VAL A 73 -2.41 -10.09 -3.71
N SER A 74 -1.22 -10.44 -3.25
CA SER A 74 -1.01 -10.77 -1.84
C SER A 74 -1.34 -9.58 -0.93
N GLY A 75 -0.91 -8.39 -1.31
CA GLY A 75 -1.23 -7.17 -0.56
C GLY A 75 -2.72 -6.90 -0.48
N TYR A 76 -3.41 -7.09 -1.60
CA TYR A 76 -4.86 -6.96 -1.65
C TYR A 76 -5.54 -7.93 -0.69
N GLN A 77 -5.15 -9.21 -0.78
CA GLN A 77 -5.75 -10.26 0.06
C GLN A 77 -5.51 -9.99 1.54
N THR A 78 -4.35 -9.50 1.87
CA THR A 78 -4.04 -9.21 3.27
C THR A 78 -4.84 -8.03 3.78
N ALA A 79 -4.94 -6.96 3.00
CA ALA A 79 -5.78 -5.82 3.35
C ALA A 79 -7.24 -6.25 3.50
N GLN A 80 -7.70 -7.16 2.63
CA GLN A 80 -9.04 -7.70 2.70
C GLN A 80 -9.29 -8.43 4.01
N LYS A 81 -8.30 -9.18 4.48
CA LYS A 81 -8.40 -9.88 5.77
C LYS A 81 -8.47 -8.92 6.93
N PHE A 82 -7.73 -7.83 6.89
CA PHE A 82 -7.79 -6.81 7.93
C PHE A 82 -9.09 -6.03 7.87
N GLY A 83 -9.67 -5.88 6.69
CA GLY A 83 -10.84 -5.04 6.48
C GLY A 83 -10.49 -3.57 6.47
N CYS A 84 -11.49 -2.72 6.27
CA CYS A 84 -11.27 -1.28 6.18
C CYS A 84 -10.68 -0.70 7.47
N ASN A 85 -11.29 -1.02 8.61
CA ASN A 85 -10.83 -0.49 9.88
C ASN A 85 -9.44 -0.99 10.25
N GLY A 86 -9.20 -2.28 10.03
CA GLY A 86 -7.91 -2.87 10.34
C GLY A 86 -6.81 -2.31 9.45
N THR A 87 -7.08 -2.18 8.15
CA THR A 87 -6.12 -1.62 7.21
C THR A 87 -5.80 -0.16 7.56
N LYS A 88 -6.85 0.61 7.88
CA LYS A 88 -6.65 2.00 8.28
C LYS A 88 -5.83 2.11 9.56
N SER A 89 -6.12 1.27 10.53
CA SER A 89 -5.38 1.25 11.79
C SER A 89 -3.90 0.95 11.57
N GLU A 90 -3.60 -0.05 10.74
CA GLU A 90 -2.21 -0.39 10.44
C GLU A 90 -1.51 0.74 9.70
N ALA A 91 -2.19 1.38 8.78
CA ALA A 91 -1.62 2.52 8.06
C ALA A 91 -1.33 3.68 9.01
N GLN A 92 -2.24 3.94 9.95
CA GLN A 92 -2.04 5.00 10.93
C GLN A 92 -0.84 4.71 11.84
N LYS A 93 -0.71 3.46 12.27
CA LYS A 93 0.44 3.05 13.09
C LYS A 93 1.75 3.20 12.33
N ALA A 94 1.71 3.01 11.03
CA ALA A 94 2.89 3.15 10.19
C ALA A 94 3.17 4.61 9.79
N GLY A 95 2.38 5.54 10.27
CA GLY A 95 2.61 6.96 9.98
C GLY A 95 1.96 7.44 8.68
N TYR A 96 1.05 6.66 8.11
CA TYR A 96 0.43 6.97 6.82
C TYR A 96 -1.01 7.47 6.95
N GLY A 97 -1.42 7.87 8.16
CA GLY A 97 -2.80 8.29 8.40
C GLY A 97 -3.25 9.44 7.50
N GLN A 98 -2.35 10.35 7.17
CA GLN A 98 -2.68 11.52 6.35
C GLN A 98 -2.88 11.15 4.87
N TYR A 99 -2.54 9.95 4.46
CA TYR A 99 -2.64 9.52 3.06
C TYR A 99 -3.93 8.77 2.76
N ILE A 100 -4.69 8.43 3.77
CA ILE A 100 -5.90 7.61 3.60
C ILE A 100 -7.11 8.27 4.28
N ASN A 101 -8.27 8.03 3.72
CA ASN A 101 -9.54 8.54 4.27
C ASN A 101 -10.17 7.60 5.30
#